data_9dd240ac609f17cf3e26e705c0f7a57b
#
_entry.id   9dd240ac609f17cf3e26e705c0f7a57b
#
_cell.length_a   1.000
_cell.length_b   1.000
_cell.length_c   1.000
_cell.angle_alpha   90.00
_cell.angle_beta   90.00
_cell.angle_gamma   90.00
#
_symmetry.space_group_name_H-M   'P 1'
#
loop_
_entity.id
_entity.type
_entity.pdbx_description
1 polymer ?
#
loop_
_entity_poly.entity_id
_entity_poly.type
_entity_poly.pdbx_seq_one_letter_code
_entity_poly.pdbx_strand_id
1 'polypeptide(L)'
;MKFKIVKSRFGIFFKILAAAFVIGLGGLWATHHARTQAPVNADLTGAPTAGVAKVTREDLYKQVTIAAEFRPYQEVELHAKVSGYVKEMKVDFGDQVKAGQLLATLEVPELQDELNNALAVEQHTEADYTSAHLDYTRLVAVNKEHPNLVAEQDLDTAEARDLSAAASVAAAKAEAKKFQTLVDYTRITAPFDGVVTRRYADPGALIQAGTASDTQAKSLLRVSDNYQLRLDFPVSVDYVKYIKLGDPVEVRVESLNNKPFTGTISRFTHDVDMDTRTMTTEIEVPNLNLELDPGMYATVVLKVEKRPQVLAIPTEAVTGDKKDTVYVVTQNHEIEERIVTLGLETPDKYEVVSGLNEGDLVVIGNQAQIRSGQKVEPKLIQTFSDK
;
A
#
# COMPACT_ATOMS: atom_id res chain seq x y z
N MET A 1 -56.81 32.60 6.83
CA MET A 1 -57.73 32.22 5.77
C MET A 1 -58.41 30.92 6.23
N LYS A 2 -59.71 31.06 6.53
CA LYS A 2 -60.55 30.03 7.18
C LYS A 2 -61.02 29.03 6.15
N PHE A 3 -60.88 27.70 6.38
CA PHE A 3 -61.60 26.71 5.60
C PHE A 3 -62.56 25.96 6.51
N LYS A 4 -63.82 25.98 6.06
CA LYS A 4 -65.03 25.48 6.68
C LYS A 4 -65.12 23.95 6.55
N ILE A 5 -65.54 23.34 7.65
CA ILE A 5 -65.91 21.92 7.76
C ILE A 5 -67.35 21.77 7.16
N VAL A 6 -67.44 20.86 6.19
CA VAL A 6 -68.78 20.38 5.70
C VAL A 6 -69.03 18.98 6.26
N LYS A 7 -70.00 18.87 7.18
CA LYS A 7 -70.52 17.61 7.62
C LYS A 7 -71.54 17.12 6.59
N SER A 8 -71.38 15.94 6.01
CA SER A 8 -72.29 15.26 5.17
C SER A 8 -72.92 14.07 5.91
N ARG A 9 -74.25 14.07 5.92
CA ARG A 9 -75.16 13.10 6.51
C ARG A 9 -75.20 11.82 5.67
N PHE A 10 -74.56 10.76 6.09
CA PHE A 10 -74.62 9.42 5.50
C PHE A 10 -74.53 8.37 6.62
N GLY A 11 -75.64 8.26 7.41
CA GLY A 11 -75.55 7.40 8.60
C GLY A 11 -76.84 6.64 8.92
N ILE A 12 -77.74 6.40 7.97
CA ILE A 12 -79.02 5.69 8.29
C ILE A 12 -79.34 4.47 7.39
N PHE A 13 -78.62 4.32 6.25
CA PHE A 13 -78.95 3.20 5.32
C PHE A 13 -78.10 1.90 5.58
N PHE A 14 -77.18 1.92 6.53
CA PHE A 14 -76.29 0.75 6.77
C PHE A 14 -76.70 -0.17 7.93
N LYS A 15 -77.79 0.17 8.66
CA LYS A 15 -78.28 -0.63 9.82
C LYS A 15 -79.36 -1.67 9.50
N ILE A 16 -79.94 -1.69 8.31
CA ILE A 16 -80.96 -2.64 7.94
C ILE A 16 -80.44 -3.83 7.13
N LEU A 17 -79.25 -3.77 6.53
CA LEU A 17 -78.73 -4.89 5.77
C LEU A 17 -77.85 -5.86 6.61
N ALA A 18 -77.55 -5.52 7.86
CA ALA A 18 -76.75 -6.37 8.75
C ALA A 18 -77.57 -7.42 9.54
N ALA A 19 -78.90 -7.27 9.64
CA ALA A 19 -79.74 -8.22 10.39
C ALA A 19 -80.23 -9.42 9.56
N ALA A 20 -80.19 -9.37 8.23
CA ALA A 20 -80.57 -10.49 7.36
C ALA A 20 -79.44 -11.48 7.04
N PHE A 21 -78.18 -11.11 7.31
CA PHE A 21 -77.00 -11.96 7.01
C PHE A 21 -76.60 -12.88 8.17
N VAL A 22 -77.11 -12.65 9.40
CA VAL A 22 -76.72 -13.46 10.57
C VAL A 22 -77.60 -14.73 10.71
N ILE A 23 -78.80 -14.78 10.11
CA ILE A 23 -79.70 -15.96 10.20
C ILE A 23 -79.40 -16.98 9.09
N GLY A 24 -78.81 -16.60 7.98
CA GLY A 24 -78.41 -17.52 6.88
C GLY A 24 -77.11 -18.31 7.10
N LEU A 25 -76.23 -17.89 7.99
CA LEU A 25 -74.94 -18.55 8.27
C LEU A 25 -74.97 -19.53 9.45
N GLY A 26 -76.01 -19.50 10.28
CA GLY A 26 -76.19 -20.45 11.40
C GLY A 26 -76.67 -21.86 10.98
N GLY A 27 -77.29 -22.01 9.79
CA GLY A 27 -77.80 -23.31 9.30
C GLY A 27 -76.79 -24.16 8.53
N LEU A 28 -75.71 -23.57 8.05
CA LEU A 28 -74.66 -24.27 7.28
C LEU A 28 -73.44 -24.71 8.16
N TRP A 29 -73.41 -24.29 9.42
CA TRP A 29 -72.33 -24.64 10.34
C TRP A 29 -72.56 -25.95 11.12
N ALA A 30 -73.84 -26.45 11.16
CA ALA A 30 -74.15 -27.66 11.89
C ALA A 30 -73.99 -28.97 11.09
N THR A 31 -73.77 -28.94 9.78
CA THR A 31 -73.62 -30.14 8.93
C THR A 31 -72.19 -30.48 8.48
N HIS A 32 -71.14 -29.66 8.88
CA HIS A 32 -69.78 -29.91 8.51
C HIS A 32 -68.91 -30.40 9.64
N HIS A 33 -69.38 -30.72 10.83
CA HIS A 33 -68.58 -31.18 11.97
C HIS A 33 -68.72 -32.68 12.27
N ALA A 34 -69.07 -33.50 11.29
CA ALA A 34 -68.93 -34.93 11.37
C ALA A 34 -68.06 -35.50 10.28
N ARG A 35 -66.86 -34.94 10.17
CA ARG A 35 -65.74 -35.64 9.49
C ARG A 35 -64.81 -36.18 10.54
N THR A 36 -64.99 -37.47 10.80
CA THR A 36 -64.01 -38.37 11.43
C THR A 36 -62.56 -37.89 11.21
N GLN A 37 -61.92 -37.47 12.26
CA GLN A 37 -60.46 -37.42 12.33
C GLN A 37 -60.02 -38.88 12.27
N ALA A 38 -59.55 -39.29 11.08
CA ALA A 38 -58.64 -40.41 10.98
C ALA A 38 -57.36 -40.02 11.76
N PRO A 39 -56.80 -40.89 12.57
CA PRO A 39 -55.50 -40.60 13.17
C PRO A 39 -54.51 -40.47 12.04
N VAL A 40 -53.97 -39.26 11.88
CA VAL A 40 -52.75 -39.05 11.10
C VAL A 40 -51.65 -39.75 11.91
N ASN A 41 -51.44 -41.01 11.63
CA ASN A 41 -50.18 -41.65 11.92
C ASN A 41 -49.14 -40.95 11.05
N ALA A 42 -48.65 -39.85 11.53
CA ALA A 42 -47.35 -39.34 11.10
C ALA A 42 -46.29 -40.31 11.63
N ASP A 43 -46.09 -41.36 10.86
CA ASP A 43 -44.93 -42.22 10.97
C ASP A 43 -43.74 -41.40 10.47
N LEU A 44 -43.32 -40.45 11.29
CA LEU A 44 -42.04 -39.76 11.15
C LEU A 44 -40.95 -40.71 11.69
N THR A 45 -40.76 -41.83 11.04
CA THR A 45 -39.64 -42.75 11.25
C THR A 45 -38.41 -42.26 10.49
N GLY A 46 -38.04 -40.99 10.64
CA GLY A 46 -36.73 -40.43 10.27
C GLY A 46 -36.21 -39.62 11.43
N ALA A 47 -35.07 -39.95 11.99
CA ALA A 47 -34.42 -39.08 12.93
C ALA A 47 -34.27 -37.70 12.27
N PRO A 48 -34.52 -36.59 12.99
CA PRO A 48 -34.38 -35.26 12.41
C PRO A 48 -32.94 -35.08 11.91
N THR A 49 -32.81 -34.52 10.72
CA THR A 49 -31.47 -34.25 10.12
C THR A 49 -30.85 -33.05 10.83
N ALA A 50 -29.63 -33.24 11.34
CA ALA A 50 -28.81 -32.17 11.93
C ALA A 50 -27.69 -31.79 11.00
N GLY A 51 -27.55 -30.50 10.72
CA GLY A 51 -26.36 -29.98 10.03
C GLY A 51 -25.16 -30.07 10.96
N VAL A 52 -24.07 -30.66 10.47
CA VAL A 52 -22.87 -30.84 11.26
C VAL A 52 -21.64 -30.34 10.53
N ALA A 53 -20.68 -29.82 11.27
CA ALA A 53 -19.33 -29.52 10.82
C ALA A 53 -18.35 -30.49 11.50
N LYS A 54 -17.28 -30.86 10.78
CA LYS A 54 -16.22 -31.69 11.33
C LYS A 54 -15.18 -30.82 12.00
N VAL A 55 -14.76 -31.18 13.21
CA VAL A 55 -13.65 -30.53 13.91
C VAL A 55 -12.35 -30.90 13.18
N THR A 56 -11.65 -29.90 12.67
CA THR A 56 -10.42 -30.04 11.90
C THR A 56 -9.29 -29.23 12.53
N ARG A 57 -8.04 -29.59 12.22
CA ARG A 57 -6.91 -28.76 12.58
C ARG A 57 -6.63 -27.77 11.46
N GLU A 58 -6.59 -26.50 11.83
CA GLU A 58 -6.36 -25.40 10.90
C GLU A 58 -5.46 -24.33 11.53
N ASP A 59 -4.90 -23.52 10.66
CA ASP A 59 -4.15 -22.33 11.09
C ASP A 59 -5.14 -21.19 11.30
N LEU A 60 -5.36 -20.80 12.55
CA LEU A 60 -6.19 -19.65 12.88
C LEU A 60 -5.35 -18.40 13.11
N TYR A 61 -5.91 -17.26 12.79
CA TYR A 61 -5.31 -15.95 13.04
C TYR A 61 -6.39 -14.90 13.27
N LYS A 62 -6.08 -13.95 14.12
CA LYS A 62 -6.90 -12.75 14.27
C LYS A 62 -6.61 -11.80 13.12
N GLN A 63 -7.65 -11.32 12.49
CA GLN A 63 -7.55 -10.35 11.41
C GLN A 63 -7.79 -8.94 11.96
N VAL A 64 -6.86 -8.04 11.67
CA VAL A 64 -6.96 -6.62 12.01
C VAL A 64 -6.89 -5.82 10.73
N THR A 65 -7.87 -4.97 10.50
CA THR A 65 -7.94 -4.09 9.32
C THR A 65 -7.59 -2.66 9.71
N ILE A 66 -6.69 -2.03 8.96
CA ILE A 66 -6.23 -0.67 9.22
C ILE A 66 -6.30 0.12 7.91
N ALA A 67 -6.90 1.31 7.96
CA ALA A 67 -6.91 2.21 6.80
C ALA A 67 -5.54 2.86 6.61
N ALA A 68 -5.11 2.96 5.36
CA ALA A 68 -3.86 3.59 4.95
C ALA A 68 -4.02 4.29 3.61
N GLU A 69 -3.06 5.14 3.27
CA GLU A 69 -3.01 5.87 2.01
C GLU A 69 -1.71 5.58 1.29
N PHE A 70 -1.79 5.31 -0.02
CA PHE A 70 -0.62 5.06 -0.84
C PHE A 70 0.21 6.33 -1.02
N ARG A 71 1.51 6.18 -0.80
CA ARG A 71 2.53 7.20 -1.08
C ARG A 71 3.52 6.67 -2.09
N PRO A 72 4.14 7.55 -2.89
CA PRO A 72 5.19 7.13 -3.79
C PRO A 72 6.41 6.64 -3.01
N TYR A 73 7.21 5.77 -3.61
CA TYR A 73 8.47 5.31 -3.01
C TYR A 73 9.45 6.47 -2.81
N GLN A 74 9.55 7.34 -3.83
CA GLN A 74 10.31 8.58 -3.79
C GLN A 74 9.55 9.65 -4.55
N GLU A 75 9.61 10.88 -4.08
CA GLU A 75 9.06 12.04 -4.76
C GLU A 75 10.03 13.20 -4.61
N VAL A 76 10.38 13.85 -5.72
CA VAL A 76 11.33 14.96 -5.74
C VAL A 76 10.81 16.09 -6.61
N GLU A 77 10.86 17.30 -6.09
CA GLU A 77 10.71 18.52 -6.87
C GLU A 77 12.05 18.95 -7.44
N LEU A 78 12.15 18.99 -8.76
CA LEU A 78 13.37 19.35 -9.48
C LEU A 78 13.50 20.85 -9.56
N HIS A 79 14.59 21.38 -9.00
CA HIS A 79 14.97 22.77 -9.04
C HIS A 79 16.17 22.98 -9.96
N ALA A 80 16.24 24.15 -10.59
CA ALA A 80 17.42 24.54 -11.34
C ALA A 80 18.59 24.89 -10.39
N LYS A 81 19.80 24.49 -10.75
CA LYS A 81 21.03 24.86 -10.02
C LYS A 81 21.64 26.16 -10.56
N VAL A 82 21.22 26.59 -11.75
CA VAL A 82 21.62 27.85 -12.39
C VAL A 82 20.37 28.60 -12.80
N SER A 83 20.42 29.95 -12.76
CA SER A 83 19.31 30.79 -13.21
C SER A 83 19.35 30.90 -14.75
N GLY A 84 18.19 30.86 -15.38
CA GLY A 84 18.06 30.98 -16.84
C GLY A 84 16.63 30.86 -17.32
N TYR A 85 16.41 31.08 -18.61
CA TYR A 85 15.12 30.85 -19.22
C TYR A 85 14.94 29.39 -19.62
N VAL A 86 13.75 28.83 -19.45
CA VAL A 86 13.42 27.50 -19.96
C VAL A 86 13.39 27.55 -21.46
N LYS A 87 14.37 26.97 -22.13
CA LYS A 87 14.47 26.90 -23.57
C LYS A 87 13.49 25.88 -24.14
N GLU A 88 13.51 24.68 -23.57
CA GLU A 88 12.72 23.55 -24.04
C GLU A 88 12.32 22.67 -22.85
N MET A 89 11.08 22.21 -22.87
CA MET A 89 10.57 21.18 -21.98
C MET A 89 10.28 19.93 -22.82
N LYS A 90 10.92 18.80 -22.50
CA LYS A 90 10.84 17.55 -23.28
C LYS A 90 9.80 16.58 -22.76
N VAL A 91 9.18 16.89 -21.62
CA VAL A 91 8.21 16.05 -20.93
C VAL A 91 7.06 16.89 -20.41
N ASP A 92 5.90 16.23 -20.21
CA ASP A 92 4.74 16.83 -19.57
C ASP A 92 4.26 15.94 -18.41
N PHE A 93 3.25 16.40 -17.65
CA PHE A 93 2.67 15.58 -16.57
C PHE A 93 2.03 14.32 -17.17
N GLY A 94 2.22 13.19 -16.49
CA GLY A 94 1.82 11.86 -16.94
C GLY A 94 2.90 11.09 -17.70
N ASP A 95 3.97 11.77 -18.16
CA ASP A 95 5.04 11.09 -18.88
C ASP A 95 5.89 10.21 -17.96
N GLN A 96 6.21 9.02 -18.43
CA GLN A 96 7.15 8.12 -17.79
C GLN A 96 8.59 8.49 -18.18
N VAL A 97 9.48 8.57 -17.20
CA VAL A 97 10.86 9.00 -17.40
C VAL A 97 11.82 7.98 -16.79
N LYS A 98 13.03 7.91 -17.36
CA LYS A 98 14.13 7.07 -16.88
C LYS A 98 15.21 7.90 -16.21
N ALA A 99 15.91 7.32 -15.25
CA ALA A 99 17.08 7.93 -14.64
C ALA A 99 18.07 8.46 -15.70
N GLY A 100 18.51 9.71 -15.53
CA GLY A 100 19.38 10.40 -16.50
C GLY A 100 18.70 10.94 -17.76
N GLN A 101 17.42 10.67 -18.01
CA GLN A 101 16.67 11.22 -19.13
C GLN A 101 16.59 12.75 -19.04
N LEU A 102 16.86 13.44 -20.15
CA LEU A 102 16.77 14.89 -20.24
C LEU A 102 15.30 15.33 -20.23
N LEU A 103 14.91 16.12 -19.24
CA LEU A 103 13.55 16.59 -19.02
C LEU A 103 13.34 18.02 -19.53
N ALA A 104 14.33 18.90 -19.25
CA ALA A 104 14.28 20.29 -19.66
C ALA A 104 15.68 20.82 -19.93
N THR A 105 15.77 21.90 -20.72
CA THR A 105 17.02 22.63 -20.98
C THR A 105 16.79 24.09 -20.65
N LEU A 106 17.71 24.69 -19.93
CA LEU A 106 17.75 26.13 -19.68
C LEU A 106 18.64 26.81 -20.72
N GLU A 107 18.29 28.01 -21.09
CA GLU A 107 19.07 28.90 -21.96
C GLU A 107 19.80 29.91 -21.08
N VAL A 108 21.12 29.81 -21.08
CA VAL A 108 22.04 30.68 -20.34
C VAL A 108 23.26 30.93 -21.26
N PRO A 109 23.16 31.80 -22.24
CA PRO A 109 24.22 32.02 -23.25
C PRO A 109 25.54 32.45 -22.62
N GLU A 110 25.48 33.22 -21.54
CA GLU A 110 26.64 33.76 -20.84
C GLU A 110 27.55 32.63 -20.30
N LEU A 111 26.96 31.54 -19.78
CA LEU A 111 27.75 30.39 -19.30
C LEU A 111 28.47 29.65 -20.41
N GLN A 112 27.86 29.60 -21.62
CA GLN A 112 28.52 28.98 -22.78
C GLN A 112 29.72 29.83 -23.27
N ASP A 113 29.53 31.15 -23.25
CA ASP A 113 30.63 32.09 -23.63
C ASP A 113 31.76 32.04 -22.62
N GLU A 114 31.48 31.99 -21.32
CA GLU A 114 32.46 31.81 -20.25
C GLU A 114 33.20 30.48 -20.36
N LEU A 115 32.50 29.39 -20.68
CA LEU A 115 33.13 28.08 -20.92
C LEU A 115 34.07 28.15 -22.13
N ASN A 116 33.64 28.74 -23.25
CA ASN A 116 34.47 28.89 -24.46
C ASN A 116 35.72 29.69 -24.17
N ASN A 117 35.61 30.77 -23.40
CA ASN A 117 36.75 31.58 -22.98
C ASN A 117 37.72 30.77 -22.08
N ALA A 118 37.20 30.05 -21.07
CA ALA A 118 38.04 29.21 -20.18
C ALA A 118 38.78 28.11 -20.94
N LEU A 119 38.12 27.47 -21.93
CA LEU A 119 38.75 26.48 -22.81
C LEU A 119 39.86 27.10 -23.69
N ALA A 120 39.66 28.34 -24.18
CA ALA A 120 40.72 29.04 -24.93
C ALA A 120 41.92 29.36 -24.05
N VAL A 121 41.71 29.76 -22.78
CA VAL A 121 42.78 29.99 -21.80
C VAL A 121 43.53 28.69 -21.48
N GLU A 122 42.80 27.58 -21.27
CA GLU A 122 43.38 26.24 -21.06
C GLU A 122 44.29 25.88 -22.24
N GLN A 123 43.83 26.04 -23.47
CA GLN A 123 44.61 25.74 -24.68
C GLN A 123 45.87 26.62 -24.80
N HIS A 124 45.79 27.91 -24.44
CA HIS A 124 46.95 28.81 -24.44
C HIS A 124 47.98 28.36 -23.41
N THR A 125 47.57 28.12 -22.17
CA THR A 125 48.49 27.67 -21.10
C THR A 125 49.12 26.31 -21.40
N GLU A 126 48.40 25.40 -22.07
CA GLU A 126 48.94 24.10 -22.50
C GLU A 126 50.01 24.23 -23.57
N ALA A 127 49.88 25.22 -24.49
CA ALA A 127 50.91 25.55 -25.46
C ALA A 127 52.20 26.13 -24.79
N ASP A 128 52.01 27.02 -23.79
CA ASP A 128 53.12 27.57 -23.00
C ASP A 128 53.84 26.48 -22.22
N TYR A 129 53.11 25.57 -21.57
CA TYR A 129 53.71 24.42 -20.89
C TYR A 129 54.47 23.51 -21.84
N THR A 130 53.90 23.21 -22.99
CA THR A 130 54.56 22.38 -24.01
C THR A 130 55.90 22.98 -24.41
N SER A 131 55.95 24.30 -24.61
CA SER A 131 57.21 25.01 -24.93
C SER A 131 58.23 24.92 -23.79
N ALA A 132 57.81 25.23 -22.54
CA ALA A 132 58.70 25.18 -21.38
C ALA A 132 59.20 23.75 -21.10
N HIS A 133 58.33 22.76 -21.24
CA HIS A 133 58.67 21.35 -21.05
C HIS A 133 59.68 20.85 -22.11
N LEU A 134 59.53 21.21 -23.36
CA LEU A 134 60.49 20.89 -24.42
C LEU A 134 61.84 21.52 -24.17
N ASP A 135 61.91 22.78 -23.71
CA ASP A 135 63.15 23.45 -23.38
C ASP A 135 63.84 22.77 -22.21
N TYR A 136 63.18 22.47 -21.11
CA TYR A 136 63.68 21.75 -19.95
C TYR A 136 64.14 20.35 -20.33
N THR A 137 63.38 19.56 -21.03
CA THR A 137 63.71 18.19 -21.43
C THR A 137 64.95 18.14 -22.35
N ARG A 138 65.07 19.15 -23.26
CA ARG A 138 66.22 19.29 -24.13
C ARG A 138 67.48 19.58 -23.32
N LEU A 139 67.44 20.51 -22.34
CA LEU A 139 68.58 20.83 -21.49
C LEU A 139 68.97 19.63 -20.62
N VAL A 140 68.03 18.90 -20.06
CA VAL A 140 68.29 17.66 -19.32
C VAL A 140 68.98 16.61 -20.21
N ALA A 141 68.55 16.43 -21.45
CA ALA A 141 69.15 15.48 -22.38
C ALA A 141 70.60 15.86 -22.69
N VAL A 142 70.83 17.15 -22.99
CA VAL A 142 72.27 17.65 -23.27
C VAL A 142 73.18 17.48 -22.05
N ASN A 143 72.65 17.80 -20.83
CA ASN A 143 73.50 17.64 -19.61
C ASN A 143 73.79 16.17 -19.28
N LYS A 144 72.89 15.25 -19.66
CA LYS A 144 73.04 13.80 -19.49
C LYS A 144 74.12 13.24 -20.45
N GLU A 145 74.13 13.70 -21.71
CA GLU A 145 75.12 13.27 -22.73
C GLU A 145 76.48 13.91 -22.53
N HIS A 146 76.48 15.18 -22.10
CA HIS A 146 77.69 15.98 -21.90
C HIS A 146 77.65 16.68 -20.53
N PRO A 147 78.09 16.01 -19.45
CA PRO A 147 78.12 16.59 -18.11
C PRO A 147 78.95 17.88 -18.05
N ASN A 148 78.43 18.93 -17.38
CA ASN A 148 78.96 20.27 -17.23
C ASN A 148 78.98 21.16 -18.50
N LEU A 149 78.27 20.75 -19.56
CA LEU A 149 78.06 21.62 -20.74
C LEU A 149 76.98 22.67 -20.53
N VAL A 150 76.03 22.37 -19.71
CA VAL A 150 74.92 23.28 -19.33
C VAL A 150 75.21 23.82 -17.94
N ALA A 151 75.05 25.13 -17.73
CA ALA A 151 75.15 25.71 -16.39
C ALA A 151 74.03 25.24 -15.49
N GLU A 152 74.33 24.88 -14.25
CA GLU A 152 73.34 24.40 -13.28
C GLU A 152 72.13 25.41 -13.10
N GLN A 153 72.51 26.72 -13.09
CA GLN A 153 71.48 27.79 -13.01
C GLN A 153 70.53 27.79 -14.19
N ASP A 154 70.94 27.43 -15.40
CA ASP A 154 70.05 27.37 -16.57
C ASP A 154 69.15 26.19 -16.50
N LEU A 155 69.64 25.05 -15.96
CA LEU A 155 68.82 23.86 -15.74
C LEU A 155 67.71 24.14 -14.67
N ASP A 156 68.10 24.72 -13.52
CA ASP A 156 67.17 25.10 -12.45
C ASP A 156 66.09 26.09 -12.91
N THR A 157 66.54 27.05 -13.75
CA THR A 157 65.63 28.05 -14.32
C THR A 157 64.63 27.43 -15.28
N ALA A 158 65.07 26.47 -16.12
CA ALA A 158 64.21 25.75 -17.03
C ALA A 158 63.24 24.83 -16.28
N GLU A 159 63.68 24.13 -15.23
CA GLU A 159 62.84 23.32 -14.37
C GLU A 159 61.76 24.17 -13.65
N ALA A 160 62.16 25.32 -13.08
CA ALA A 160 61.24 26.22 -12.41
C ALA A 160 60.17 26.76 -13.39
N ARG A 161 60.54 27.00 -14.67
CA ARG A 161 59.60 27.43 -15.72
C ARG A 161 58.62 26.28 -16.09
N ASP A 162 59.14 25.07 -16.26
CA ASP A 162 58.34 23.87 -16.55
C ASP A 162 57.29 23.62 -15.44
N LEU A 163 57.74 23.63 -14.17
CA LEU A 163 56.84 23.46 -13.02
C LEU A 163 55.81 24.58 -12.92
N SER A 164 56.21 25.83 -13.15
CA SER A 164 55.28 26.97 -13.13
C SER A 164 54.25 26.90 -14.25
N ALA A 165 54.66 26.52 -15.46
CA ALA A 165 53.76 26.35 -16.60
C ALA A 165 52.81 25.17 -16.37
N ALA A 166 53.30 24.06 -15.80
CA ALA A 166 52.46 22.92 -15.41
C ALA A 166 51.37 23.33 -14.38
N ALA A 167 51.76 24.13 -13.37
CA ALA A 167 50.77 24.66 -12.40
C ALA A 167 49.74 25.58 -13.05
N SER A 168 50.15 26.38 -14.04
CA SER A 168 49.23 27.26 -14.78
C SER A 168 48.20 26.48 -15.60
N VAL A 169 48.61 25.39 -16.26
CA VAL A 169 47.69 24.47 -16.97
C VAL A 169 46.73 23.86 -16.00
N ALA A 170 47.15 23.39 -14.84
CA ALA A 170 46.28 22.79 -13.85
C ALA A 170 45.23 23.78 -13.35
N ALA A 171 45.57 25.04 -13.13
CA ALA A 171 44.67 26.10 -12.75
C ALA A 171 43.63 26.41 -13.84
N ALA A 172 44.08 26.57 -15.11
CA ALA A 172 43.21 26.85 -16.24
C ALA A 172 42.21 25.70 -16.49
N LYS A 173 42.68 24.45 -16.37
CA LYS A 173 41.86 23.24 -16.49
C LYS A 173 40.80 23.15 -15.40
N ALA A 174 41.12 23.53 -14.17
CA ALA A 174 40.16 23.58 -13.06
C ALA A 174 39.05 24.64 -13.33
N GLU A 175 39.43 25.81 -13.90
CA GLU A 175 38.47 26.86 -14.24
C GLU A 175 37.53 26.44 -15.40
N ALA A 176 38.09 25.84 -16.48
CA ALA A 176 37.29 25.29 -17.58
C ALA A 176 36.31 24.22 -17.07
N LYS A 177 36.77 23.32 -16.18
CA LYS A 177 35.93 22.31 -15.55
C LYS A 177 34.79 22.89 -14.72
N LYS A 178 35.04 23.99 -14.00
CA LYS A 178 34.00 24.72 -13.25
C LYS A 178 32.89 25.21 -14.18
N PHE A 179 33.24 25.91 -15.27
CA PHE A 179 32.22 26.41 -16.24
C PHE A 179 31.52 25.26 -16.97
N GLN A 180 32.21 24.19 -17.32
CA GLN A 180 31.60 22.99 -17.87
C GLN A 180 30.52 22.44 -16.93
N THR A 181 30.80 22.36 -15.64
CA THR A 181 29.84 21.90 -14.64
C THR A 181 28.62 22.82 -14.56
N LEU A 182 28.81 24.14 -14.66
CA LEU A 182 27.70 25.11 -14.70
C LEU A 182 26.85 24.97 -15.96
N VAL A 183 27.47 24.74 -17.12
CA VAL A 183 26.75 24.44 -18.38
C VAL A 183 26.01 23.10 -18.26
N ASP A 184 26.61 22.07 -17.66
CA ASP A 184 25.91 20.81 -17.44
C ASP A 184 24.66 20.98 -16.57
N TYR A 185 24.65 21.90 -15.59
CA TYR A 185 23.50 22.24 -14.76
C TYR A 185 22.37 22.93 -15.50
N THR A 186 22.56 23.40 -16.73
CA THR A 186 21.45 23.87 -17.58
C THR A 186 20.58 22.74 -18.11
N ARG A 187 21.07 21.50 -18.02
CA ARG A 187 20.37 20.29 -18.47
C ARG A 187 19.72 19.61 -17.27
N ILE A 188 18.41 19.70 -17.17
CA ILE A 188 17.66 19.10 -16.07
C ILE A 188 17.33 17.66 -16.45
N THR A 189 17.81 16.70 -15.67
CA THR A 189 17.62 15.26 -15.88
C THR A 189 16.84 14.62 -14.75
N ALA A 190 16.17 13.50 -15.03
CA ALA A 190 15.49 12.70 -14.01
C ALA A 190 16.50 12.02 -13.09
N PRO A 191 16.31 12.09 -11.75
CA PRO A 191 17.23 11.46 -10.78
C PRO A 191 17.01 9.95 -10.66
N PHE A 192 15.80 9.45 -10.98
CA PHE A 192 15.39 8.05 -10.92
C PHE A 192 14.30 7.77 -11.95
N ASP A 193 13.97 6.49 -12.15
CA ASP A 193 12.85 6.05 -12.99
C ASP A 193 11.52 6.39 -12.31
N GLY A 194 10.60 7.02 -13.04
CA GLY A 194 9.35 7.46 -12.44
C GLY A 194 8.39 8.08 -13.43
N VAL A 195 7.42 8.82 -12.88
CA VAL A 195 6.40 9.56 -13.63
C VAL A 195 6.49 11.04 -13.26
N VAL A 196 6.34 11.91 -14.26
CA VAL A 196 6.21 13.36 -14.02
C VAL A 196 4.80 13.63 -13.50
N THR A 197 4.67 13.99 -12.23
CA THR A 197 3.36 14.23 -11.60
C THR A 197 2.90 15.67 -11.69
N ARG A 198 3.83 16.63 -11.81
CA ARG A 198 3.52 18.05 -11.97
C ARG A 198 4.54 18.77 -12.84
N ARG A 199 4.07 19.75 -13.55
CA ARG A 199 4.88 20.73 -14.29
C ARG A 199 4.55 22.12 -13.75
N TYR A 200 5.58 22.86 -13.30
CA TYR A 200 5.44 24.17 -12.67
C TYR A 200 5.91 25.30 -13.57
N ALA A 201 6.69 24.97 -14.61
CA ALA A 201 7.27 25.95 -15.52
C ALA A 201 6.97 25.62 -16.98
N ASP A 202 6.81 26.64 -17.79
CA ASP A 202 6.60 26.56 -19.23
C ASP A 202 7.85 27.06 -19.99
N PRO A 203 8.04 26.66 -21.27
CA PRO A 203 9.06 27.25 -22.12
C PRO A 203 8.94 28.78 -22.16
N GLY A 204 10.08 29.45 -22.02
CA GLY A 204 10.15 30.91 -21.91
C GLY A 204 10.05 31.46 -20.48
N ALA A 205 9.73 30.65 -19.49
CA ALA A 205 9.72 31.08 -18.09
C ALA A 205 11.14 31.30 -17.56
N LEU A 206 11.34 32.36 -16.79
CA LEU A 206 12.59 32.62 -16.05
C LEU A 206 12.58 31.80 -14.77
N ILE A 207 13.61 30.98 -14.59
CA ILE A 207 13.84 30.18 -13.37
C ILE A 207 15.05 30.76 -12.62
N GLN A 208 14.90 30.86 -11.30
CA GLN A 208 15.99 31.26 -10.41
C GLN A 208 16.62 30.03 -9.77
N ALA A 209 17.95 30.07 -9.60
CA ALA A 209 18.69 28.98 -8.95
C ALA A 209 18.25 28.78 -7.50
N GLY A 210 17.98 27.52 -7.12
CA GLY A 210 17.59 27.12 -5.75
C GLY A 210 18.77 26.99 -4.77
N THR A 211 19.83 27.80 -4.92
CA THR A 211 21.05 27.70 -4.10
C THR A 211 21.03 28.53 -2.83
N ALA A 212 20.09 29.45 -2.69
CA ALA A 212 19.88 30.24 -1.48
C ALA A 212 18.64 29.72 -0.74
N SER A 213 18.65 29.81 0.59
CA SER A 213 17.56 29.42 1.50
C SER A 213 16.26 30.23 1.33
N ASP A 214 16.01 30.72 0.13
CA ASP A 214 14.86 31.54 -0.18
C ASP A 214 13.69 30.69 -0.67
N THR A 215 12.57 30.90 -0.02
CA THR A 215 11.22 30.42 -0.31
C THR A 215 10.71 30.73 -1.73
N GLN A 216 11.54 31.29 -2.61
CA GLN A 216 11.16 31.79 -3.94
C GLN A 216 11.66 30.96 -5.12
N ALA A 217 12.55 29.99 -4.91
CA ALA A 217 12.97 29.12 -6.01
C ALA A 217 11.83 28.19 -6.42
N LYS A 218 11.19 28.52 -7.54
CA LYS A 218 10.13 27.67 -8.11
C LYS A 218 10.74 26.36 -8.65
N SER A 219 10.14 25.23 -8.30
CA SER A 219 10.42 23.95 -8.93
C SER A 219 10.04 23.98 -10.41
N LEU A 220 10.73 23.22 -11.25
CA LEU A 220 10.38 23.06 -12.67
C LEU A 220 9.37 21.94 -12.86
N LEU A 221 9.65 20.81 -12.27
CA LEU A 221 8.91 19.55 -12.41
C LEU A 221 8.88 18.83 -11.08
N ARG A 222 7.86 17.97 -10.88
CA ARG A 222 7.85 16.97 -9.82
C ARG A 222 7.90 15.60 -10.47
N VAL A 223 8.85 14.77 -10.04
CA VAL A 223 9.00 13.38 -10.47
C VAL A 223 8.75 12.47 -9.28
N SER A 224 7.97 11.43 -9.50
CA SER A 224 7.54 10.47 -8.49
C SER A 224 7.83 9.05 -8.96
N ASP A 225 8.45 8.24 -8.11
CA ASP A 225 8.59 6.80 -8.35
C ASP A 225 7.31 6.11 -7.90
N ASN A 226 6.47 5.78 -8.89
CA ASN A 226 5.20 5.11 -8.70
C ASN A 226 5.26 3.61 -9.02
N TYR A 227 6.43 3.06 -9.41
CA TYR A 227 6.58 1.63 -9.69
C TYR A 227 6.62 0.79 -8.41
N GLN A 228 6.90 1.41 -7.31
CA GLN A 228 6.79 0.88 -5.96
C GLN A 228 6.09 1.93 -5.09
N LEU A 229 5.10 1.50 -4.33
CA LEU A 229 4.36 2.39 -3.44
C LEU A 229 4.58 1.99 -1.99
N ARG A 230 4.43 2.95 -1.10
CA ARG A 230 4.49 2.77 0.35
C ARG A 230 3.14 3.04 0.98
N LEU A 231 2.88 2.33 2.06
CA LEU A 231 1.75 2.57 2.94
C LEU A 231 2.26 2.67 4.37
N ASP A 232 2.08 3.83 4.97
CA ASP A 232 2.36 4.05 6.39
C ASP A 232 1.06 3.93 7.17
N PHE A 233 1.04 3.10 8.20
CA PHE A 233 -0.13 2.90 9.03
C PHE A 233 0.24 2.61 10.49
N PRO A 234 -0.62 3.04 11.44
CA PRO A 234 -0.39 2.84 12.86
C PRO A 234 -0.82 1.43 13.29
N VAL A 235 0.10 0.65 13.86
CA VAL A 235 -0.19 -0.66 14.45
C VAL A 235 -0.21 -0.54 15.97
N SER A 236 -1.26 -1.02 16.63
CA SER A 236 -1.32 -1.06 18.09
C SER A 236 -0.15 -1.86 18.67
N VAL A 237 0.41 -1.38 19.77
CA VAL A 237 1.51 -2.05 20.52
C VAL A 237 1.17 -3.51 20.83
N ASP A 238 -0.10 -3.83 21.08
CA ASP A 238 -0.55 -5.18 21.37
C ASP A 238 -0.28 -6.16 20.23
N TYR A 239 -0.24 -5.66 18.99
CA TYR A 239 -0.08 -6.46 17.78
C TYR A 239 1.34 -6.42 17.19
N VAL A 240 2.16 -5.45 17.56
CA VAL A 240 3.53 -5.30 17.04
C VAL A 240 4.37 -6.58 17.22
N LYS A 241 4.18 -7.30 18.33
CA LYS A 241 4.90 -8.56 18.60
C LYS A 241 4.60 -9.70 17.62
N TYR A 242 3.52 -9.60 16.86
CA TYR A 242 3.08 -10.64 15.92
C TYR A 242 3.48 -10.39 14.47
N ILE A 243 4.01 -9.19 14.17
CA ILE A 243 4.44 -8.81 12.82
C ILE A 243 5.97 -8.73 12.75
N LYS A 244 6.53 -9.10 11.61
CA LYS A 244 7.98 -9.11 11.38
C LYS A 244 8.31 -8.46 10.05
N LEU A 245 9.53 -7.96 9.93
CA LEU A 245 10.08 -7.52 8.64
C LEU A 245 10.06 -8.68 7.65
N GLY A 246 9.60 -8.39 6.43
CA GLY A 246 9.46 -9.39 5.38
C GLY A 246 8.13 -10.15 5.39
N ASP A 247 7.27 -9.97 6.39
CA ASP A 247 5.95 -10.62 6.39
C ASP A 247 5.10 -10.09 5.23
N PRO A 248 4.45 -10.97 4.45
CA PRO A 248 3.50 -10.57 3.43
C PRO A 248 2.20 -10.08 4.08
N VAL A 249 1.68 -8.99 3.53
CA VAL A 249 0.46 -8.34 4.00
C VAL A 249 -0.49 -8.15 2.82
N GLU A 250 -1.76 -8.48 3.03
CA GLU A 250 -2.80 -8.22 2.05
C GLU A 250 -3.27 -6.77 2.16
N VAL A 251 -3.34 -6.10 1.00
CA VAL A 251 -3.80 -4.72 0.87
C VAL A 251 -4.98 -4.71 -0.08
N ARG A 252 -6.12 -4.23 0.38
CA ARG A 252 -7.35 -4.11 -0.42
C ARG A 252 -7.59 -2.66 -0.80
N VAL A 253 -7.82 -2.41 -2.07
CA VAL A 253 -8.05 -1.07 -2.60
C VAL A 253 -9.52 -0.90 -2.95
N GLU A 254 -10.22 -0.07 -2.19
CA GLU A 254 -11.68 0.10 -2.32
C GLU A 254 -12.07 0.65 -3.69
N SER A 255 -11.32 1.62 -4.23
CA SER A 255 -11.55 2.21 -5.56
C SER A 255 -11.41 1.20 -6.70
N LEU A 256 -10.73 0.07 -6.48
CA LEU A 256 -10.56 -1.04 -7.42
C LEU A 256 -11.43 -2.26 -7.06
N ASN A 257 -12.65 -2.05 -6.54
CA ASN A 257 -13.59 -3.10 -6.13
C ASN A 257 -12.99 -4.06 -5.08
N ASN A 258 -12.24 -3.55 -4.12
CA ASN A 258 -11.53 -4.33 -3.09
C ASN A 258 -10.53 -5.36 -3.66
N LYS A 259 -9.98 -5.07 -4.85
CA LYS A 259 -8.93 -5.91 -5.46
C LYS A 259 -7.79 -6.09 -4.47
N PRO A 260 -7.39 -7.33 -4.16
CA PRO A 260 -6.28 -7.58 -3.26
C PRO A 260 -4.93 -7.38 -3.97
N PHE A 261 -4.02 -6.70 -3.28
CA PHE A 261 -2.61 -6.57 -3.62
C PHE A 261 -1.79 -7.16 -2.49
N THR A 262 -0.60 -7.63 -2.78
CA THR A 262 0.33 -8.14 -1.76
C THR A 262 1.41 -7.10 -1.52
N GLY A 263 1.49 -6.62 -0.29
CA GLY A 263 2.60 -5.82 0.20
C GLY A 263 3.52 -6.62 1.10
N THR A 264 4.67 -6.05 1.44
CA THR A 264 5.64 -6.64 2.36
C THR A 264 6.01 -5.62 3.43
N ILE A 265 6.03 -6.03 4.69
CA ILE A 265 6.46 -5.16 5.80
C ILE A 265 7.94 -4.84 5.61
N SER A 266 8.25 -3.56 5.37
CA SER A 266 9.61 -3.09 5.09
C SER A 266 10.28 -2.44 6.29
N ARG A 267 9.50 -1.72 7.12
CA ARG A 267 10.07 -0.92 8.22
C ARG A 267 9.12 -0.77 9.39
N PHE A 268 9.74 -0.54 10.56
CA PHE A 268 9.11 -0.09 11.79
C PHE A 268 9.81 1.16 12.29
N THR A 269 9.08 2.10 12.85
CA THR A 269 9.69 3.30 13.46
C THR A 269 10.47 2.96 14.75
N HIS A 270 10.18 1.83 15.40
CA HIS A 270 10.69 1.49 16.74
C HIS A 270 10.42 2.59 17.79
N ASP A 271 9.46 3.43 17.50
CA ASP A 271 8.97 4.51 18.36
C ASP A 271 7.46 4.36 18.53
N VAL A 272 7.01 4.42 19.76
CA VAL A 272 5.59 4.27 20.11
C VAL A 272 5.03 5.65 20.45
N ASP A 273 4.07 6.08 19.66
CA ASP A 273 3.27 7.24 19.97
C ASP A 273 2.50 7.00 21.27
N MET A 274 2.77 7.81 22.29
CA MET A 274 2.21 7.65 23.63
C MET A 274 0.74 8.01 23.74
N ASP A 275 0.23 8.84 22.83
CA ASP A 275 -1.17 9.29 22.82
C ASP A 275 -2.06 8.23 22.20
N THR A 276 -1.61 7.64 21.08
CA THR A 276 -2.39 6.65 20.32
C THR A 276 -2.04 5.20 20.69
N ARG A 277 -0.93 4.98 21.41
CA ARG A 277 -0.39 3.65 21.73
C ARG A 277 -0.14 2.80 20.48
N THR A 278 0.33 3.44 19.41
CA THR A 278 0.62 2.78 18.14
C THR A 278 2.07 3.00 17.72
N MET A 279 2.58 2.09 16.91
CA MET A 279 3.87 2.20 16.23
C MET A 279 3.62 2.27 14.73
N THR A 280 4.20 3.27 14.06
CA THR A 280 4.09 3.38 12.62
C THR A 280 4.87 2.25 11.95
N THR A 281 4.18 1.56 11.08
CA THR A 281 4.68 0.45 10.26
C THR A 281 4.55 0.81 8.79
N GLU A 282 5.60 0.56 8.02
CA GLU A 282 5.61 0.78 6.57
C GLU A 282 5.55 -0.56 5.84
N ILE A 283 4.70 -0.65 4.83
CA ILE A 283 4.72 -1.73 3.83
C ILE A 283 5.02 -1.17 2.45
N GLU A 284 5.69 -1.98 1.65
CA GLU A 284 5.99 -1.70 0.25
C GLU A 284 5.12 -2.59 -0.63
N VAL A 285 4.50 -1.97 -1.64
CA VAL A 285 3.61 -2.64 -2.59
C VAL A 285 4.15 -2.43 -4.01
N PRO A 286 4.53 -3.50 -4.73
CA PRO A 286 4.95 -3.41 -6.13
C PRO A 286 3.80 -2.92 -7.02
N ASN A 287 4.09 -1.99 -7.93
CA ASN A 287 3.12 -1.38 -8.83
C ASN A 287 3.67 -1.27 -10.26
N LEU A 288 4.22 -2.35 -10.79
CA LEU A 288 4.90 -2.36 -12.09
C LEU A 288 3.99 -1.95 -13.26
N ASN A 289 2.69 -2.19 -13.14
CA ASN A 289 1.70 -1.86 -14.17
C ASN A 289 1.08 -0.46 -13.98
N LEU A 290 1.48 0.29 -12.94
CA LEU A 290 0.92 1.60 -12.60
C LEU A 290 -0.63 1.56 -12.43
N GLU A 291 -1.16 0.46 -11.85
CA GLU A 291 -2.59 0.34 -11.51
C GLU A 291 -2.98 1.15 -10.26
N LEU A 292 -1.99 1.38 -9.40
CA LEU A 292 -2.16 2.11 -8.15
C LEU A 292 -1.57 3.50 -8.29
N ASP A 293 -2.31 4.50 -7.85
CA ASP A 293 -1.83 5.87 -7.80
C ASP A 293 -1.57 6.32 -6.36
N PRO A 294 -0.52 7.12 -6.12
CA PRO A 294 -0.34 7.81 -4.85
C PRO A 294 -1.59 8.63 -4.49
N GLY A 295 -1.99 8.60 -3.23
CA GLY A 295 -3.22 9.23 -2.74
C GLY A 295 -4.45 8.33 -2.75
N MET A 296 -4.39 7.13 -3.33
CA MET A 296 -5.47 6.14 -3.18
C MET A 296 -5.53 5.61 -1.75
N TYR A 297 -6.74 5.41 -1.24
CA TYR A 297 -6.97 4.75 0.04
C TYR A 297 -6.98 3.24 -0.08
N ALA A 298 -6.42 2.59 0.91
CA ALA A 298 -6.37 1.14 1.01
C ALA A 298 -6.67 0.66 2.42
N THR A 299 -7.14 -0.57 2.52
CA THR A 299 -7.31 -1.29 3.77
C THR A 299 -6.21 -2.35 3.88
N VAL A 300 -5.34 -2.20 4.85
CA VAL A 300 -4.28 -3.15 5.19
C VAL A 300 -4.87 -4.23 6.09
N VAL A 301 -4.70 -5.49 5.71
CA VAL A 301 -5.22 -6.66 6.43
C VAL A 301 -4.06 -7.39 7.10
N LEU A 302 -3.91 -7.20 8.40
CA LEU A 302 -2.88 -7.86 9.20
C LEU A 302 -3.41 -9.17 9.80
N LYS A 303 -2.65 -10.25 9.64
CA LYS A 303 -2.89 -11.54 10.29
C LYS A 303 -2.03 -11.63 11.54
N VAL A 304 -2.64 -11.35 12.69
CA VAL A 304 -1.98 -11.35 14.00
C VAL A 304 -2.41 -12.54 14.85
N GLU A 305 -1.76 -12.78 15.97
CA GLU A 305 -2.08 -13.88 16.90
C GLU A 305 -2.22 -15.24 16.18
N LYS A 306 -1.29 -15.56 15.29
CA LYS A 306 -1.30 -16.82 14.55
C LYS A 306 -1.24 -18.03 15.49
N ARG A 307 -2.19 -18.96 15.33
CA ARG A 307 -2.30 -20.24 16.04
C ARG A 307 -2.22 -21.37 15.02
N PRO A 308 -1.04 -21.96 14.82
CA PRO A 308 -0.89 -23.02 13.82
C PRO A 308 -1.49 -24.33 14.32
N GLN A 309 -2.17 -25.06 13.42
CA GLN A 309 -2.65 -26.43 13.62
C GLN A 309 -3.48 -26.62 14.89
N VAL A 310 -4.35 -25.66 15.23
CA VAL A 310 -5.29 -25.75 16.34
C VAL A 310 -6.61 -26.37 15.91
N LEU A 311 -7.33 -26.99 16.86
CA LEU A 311 -8.68 -27.48 16.58
C LEU A 311 -9.61 -26.29 16.36
N ALA A 312 -10.35 -26.32 15.27
CA ALA A 312 -11.25 -25.25 14.86
C ALA A 312 -12.68 -25.75 14.69
N ILE A 313 -13.65 -24.94 15.11
CA ILE A 313 -15.07 -25.14 14.89
C ILE A 313 -15.69 -23.87 14.33
N PRO A 314 -16.74 -23.94 13.48
CA PRO A 314 -17.50 -22.77 13.06
C PRO A 314 -18.09 -22.01 14.24
N THR A 315 -18.16 -20.68 14.17
CA THR A 315 -18.79 -19.85 15.20
C THR A 315 -20.25 -20.24 15.47
N GLU A 316 -20.94 -20.71 14.43
CA GLU A 316 -22.32 -21.20 14.50
C GLU A 316 -22.49 -22.49 15.32
N ALA A 317 -21.39 -23.20 15.65
CA ALA A 317 -21.45 -24.43 16.44
C ALA A 317 -21.56 -24.15 17.95
N VAL A 318 -21.22 -22.94 18.39
CA VAL A 318 -21.30 -22.53 19.80
C VAL A 318 -22.70 -22.07 20.14
N THR A 319 -23.28 -22.57 21.24
CA THR A 319 -24.65 -22.25 21.64
C THR A 319 -24.72 -20.82 22.17
N GLY A 320 -25.65 -19.99 21.63
CA GLY A 320 -25.74 -18.55 21.89
C GLY A 320 -25.95 -18.17 23.36
N ASP A 321 -26.63 -19.03 24.14
CA ASP A 321 -26.94 -18.77 25.56
C ASP A 321 -25.79 -19.13 26.51
N LYS A 322 -24.88 -20.05 26.10
CA LYS A 322 -23.72 -20.51 26.88
C LYS A 322 -22.50 -20.59 25.97
N LYS A 323 -21.65 -19.60 26.03
CA LYS A 323 -20.44 -19.49 25.17
C LYS A 323 -19.48 -20.68 25.21
N ASP A 324 -19.61 -21.59 26.17
CA ASP A 324 -18.69 -22.70 26.38
C ASP A 324 -19.33 -24.07 26.12
N THR A 325 -20.42 -24.12 25.37
CA THR A 325 -21.15 -25.37 25.13
C THR A 325 -21.38 -25.59 23.64
N VAL A 326 -21.14 -26.84 23.20
CA VAL A 326 -21.41 -27.32 21.85
C VAL A 326 -22.19 -28.62 21.88
N TYR A 327 -22.96 -28.90 20.84
CA TYR A 327 -23.60 -30.17 20.62
C TYR A 327 -22.76 -31.04 19.69
N VAL A 328 -22.39 -32.24 20.14
CA VAL A 328 -21.59 -33.21 19.38
C VAL A 328 -22.47 -34.38 18.99
N VAL A 329 -22.38 -34.84 17.77
CA VAL A 329 -23.04 -36.09 17.35
C VAL A 329 -22.11 -37.25 17.59
N THR A 330 -22.52 -38.17 18.47
CA THR A 330 -21.77 -39.38 18.83
C THR A 330 -21.81 -40.41 17.70
N GLN A 331 -21.00 -41.47 17.80
CA GLN A 331 -21.01 -42.61 16.84
C GLN A 331 -22.37 -43.32 16.77
N ASN A 332 -23.20 -43.21 17.82
CA ASN A 332 -24.54 -43.80 17.90
C ASN A 332 -25.62 -42.88 17.31
N HIS A 333 -25.21 -41.78 16.64
CA HIS A 333 -26.09 -40.74 16.10
C HIS A 333 -26.95 -40.05 17.18
N GLU A 334 -26.44 -39.97 18.40
CA GLU A 334 -27.07 -39.27 19.54
C GLU A 334 -26.37 -37.96 19.78
N ILE A 335 -27.12 -36.92 20.16
CA ILE A 335 -26.60 -35.63 20.51
C ILE A 335 -26.10 -35.64 21.97
N GLU A 336 -24.85 -35.24 22.15
CA GLU A 336 -24.22 -35.03 23.45
C GLU A 336 -23.93 -33.53 23.62
N GLU A 337 -24.42 -32.92 24.70
CA GLU A 337 -24.01 -31.58 25.11
C GLU A 337 -22.63 -31.67 25.77
N ARG A 338 -21.65 -30.93 25.23
CA ARG A 338 -20.29 -30.98 25.70
C ARG A 338 -19.77 -29.57 26.00
N ILE A 339 -19.20 -29.40 27.20
CA ILE A 339 -18.54 -28.18 27.63
C ILE A 339 -17.16 -28.12 26.95
N VAL A 340 -16.83 -26.98 26.32
CA VAL A 340 -15.58 -26.74 25.65
C VAL A 340 -14.89 -25.51 26.22
N THR A 341 -13.57 -25.47 26.13
CA THR A 341 -12.82 -24.25 26.39
C THR A 341 -12.44 -23.66 25.05
N LEU A 342 -12.95 -22.47 24.78
CA LEU A 342 -12.68 -21.74 23.54
C LEU A 342 -11.41 -20.87 23.71
N GLY A 343 -10.65 -20.72 22.65
CA GLY A 343 -9.45 -19.89 22.56
C GLY A 343 -9.66 -18.69 21.65
N LEU A 344 -8.87 -18.59 20.58
CA LEU A 344 -8.93 -17.50 19.64
C LEU A 344 -10.28 -17.47 18.90
N GLU A 345 -10.92 -16.32 18.90
CA GLU A 345 -12.12 -16.04 18.11
C GLU A 345 -11.73 -15.36 16.80
N THR A 346 -12.22 -15.91 15.70
CA THR A 346 -12.15 -15.31 14.36
C THR A 346 -13.57 -15.03 13.84
N PRO A 347 -13.77 -14.29 12.75
CA PRO A 347 -15.11 -13.98 12.25
C PRO A 347 -16.00 -15.21 11.98
N ASP A 348 -15.40 -16.33 11.60
CA ASP A 348 -16.06 -17.55 11.12
C ASP A 348 -15.77 -18.79 11.98
N LYS A 349 -14.72 -18.79 12.82
CA LYS A 349 -14.30 -19.95 13.59
C LYS A 349 -13.85 -19.61 15.01
N TYR A 350 -13.99 -20.58 15.91
CA TYR A 350 -13.37 -20.58 17.25
C TYR A 350 -12.28 -21.62 17.33
N GLU A 351 -11.16 -21.26 17.96
CA GLU A 351 -10.18 -22.22 18.47
C GLU A 351 -10.79 -23.02 19.62
N VAL A 352 -10.59 -24.33 19.62
CA VAL A 352 -10.95 -25.20 20.74
C VAL A 352 -9.70 -25.65 21.45
N VAL A 353 -9.53 -25.17 22.70
CA VAL A 353 -8.40 -25.51 23.54
C VAL A 353 -8.59 -26.88 24.18
N SER A 354 -9.83 -27.21 24.60
CA SER A 354 -10.18 -28.49 25.21
C SER A 354 -11.67 -28.80 25.05
N GLY A 355 -12.04 -30.09 25.20
CA GLY A 355 -13.42 -30.56 25.17
C GLY A 355 -13.80 -31.27 23.87
N LEU A 356 -13.05 -31.12 22.79
CA LEU A 356 -13.29 -31.81 21.52
C LEU A 356 -12.01 -32.49 21.02
N ASN A 357 -12.21 -33.50 20.17
CA ASN A 357 -11.15 -34.20 19.47
C ASN A 357 -11.26 -33.93 17.95
N GLU A 358 -10.15 -34.07 17.26
CA GLU A 358 -10.15 -34.02 15.82
C GLU A 358 -11.06 -35.10 15.22
N GLY A 359 -11.93 -34.70 14.32
CA GLY A 359 -12.88 -35.61 13.69
C GLY A 359 -14.26 -35.64 14.36
N ASP A 360 -14.45 -35.06 15.54
CA ASP A 360 -15.77 -34.91 16.16
C ASP A 360 -16.71 -34.13 15.23
N LEU A 361 -18.00 -34.46 15.25
CA LEU A 361 -19.04 -33.80 14.46
C LEU A 361 -19.79 -32.82 15.38
N VAL A 362 -19.62 -31.52 15.19
CA VAL A 362 -20.34 -30.48 15.93
C VAL A 362 -21.55 -30.00 15.15
N VAL A 363 -22.67 -29.83 15.84
CA VAL A 363 -23.91 -29.37 15.22
C VAL A 363 -23.83 -27.87 14.92
N ILE A 364 -24.21 -27.50 13.69
CA ILE A 364 -24.31 -26.12 13.24
C ILE A 364 -25.76 -25.79 12.84
N GLY A 365 -26.26 -24.66 13.26
CA GLY A 365 -27.63 -24.21 13.01
C GLY A 365 -28.69 -25.01 13.79
N ASN A 366 -29.89 -24.47 13.87
CA ASN A 366 -31.09 -25.05 14.51
C ASN A 366 -30.92 -25.57 15.96
N GLN A 367 -29.91 -25.10 16.68
CA GLN A 367 -29.55 -25.55 18.03
C GLN A 367 -30.72 -25.41 19.03
N ALA A 368 -31.62 -24.44 18.82
CA ALA A 368 -32.80 -24.24 19.67
C ALA A 368 -33.81 -25.42 19.64
N GLN A 369 -33.75 -26.23 18.58
CA GLN A 369 -34.68 -27.39 18.41
C GLN A 369 -34.04 -28.72 18.81
N ILE A 370 -32.77 -28.70 19.20
CA ILE A 370 -31.97 -29.88 19.50
C ILE A 370 -31.87 -30.08 21.01
N ARG A 371 -31.96 -31.32 21.44
CA ARG A 371 -31.84 -31.69 22.86
C ARG A 371 -30.80 -32.80 23.04
N SER A 372 -30.09 -32.76 24.15
CA SER A 372 -29.18 -33.83 24.54
C SER A 372 -29.91 -35.16 24.63
N GLY A 373 -29.33 -36.25 24.12
CA GLY A 373 -29.90 -37.59 24.04
C GLY A 373 -30.82 -37.82 22.79
N GLN A 374 -31.07 -36.82 21.95
CA GLN A 374 -31.84 -36.94 20.76
C GLN A 374 -31.08 -37.67 19.65
N LYS A 375 -31.74 -38.63 18.96
CA LYS A 375 -31.15 -39.26 17.77
C LYS A 375 -31.34 -38.36 16.54
N VAL A 376 -30.26 -38.18 15.79
CA VAL A 376 -30.26 -37.33 14.58
C VAL A 376 -29.50 -38.03 13.45
N GLU A 377 -29.83 -37.67 12.23
CA GLU A 377 -29.04 -38.05 11.05
C GLU A 377 -28.07 -36.91 10.71
N PRO A 378 -26.75 -37.10 10.86
CA PRO A 378 -25.78 -36.04 10.62
C PRO A 378 -25.62 -35.81 9.13
N LYS A 379 -25.82 -34.56 8.69
CA LYS A 379 -25.55 -34.09 7.34
C LYS A 379 -24.39 -33.11 7.38
N LEU A 380 -23.25 -33.48 6.81
CA LEU A 380 -22.10 -32.58 6.69
C LEU A 380 -22.50 -31.36 5.86
N ILE A 381 -22.37 -30.20 6.45
CA ILE A 381 -22.48 -28.91 5.76
C ILE A 381 -21.05 -28.39 5.57
N GLN A 382 -20.64 -28.20 4.34
CA GLN A 382 -19.41 -27.45 4.07
C GLN A 382 -19.69 -25.98 4.44
N THR A 383 -19.07 -25.51 5.47
CA THR A 383 -19.06 -24.08 5.81
C THR A 383 -18.35 -23.33 4.69
N PHE A 384 -18.97 -22.31 4.11
CA PHE A 384 -18.45 -21.51 3.00
C PHE A 384 -17.24 -20.66 3.44
N SER A 385 -16.14 -21.27 3.81
CA SER A 385 -14.89 -20.60 4.21
C SER A 385 -13.73 -20.80 3.21
N ASP A 386 -14.04 -21.29 1.98
CA ASP A 386 -13.05 -21.38 0.91
C ASP A 386 -13.43 -20.46 -0.26
N LYS A 387 -13.23 -19.15 -0.05
CA LYS A 387 -13.11 -18.19 -1.15
C LYS A 387 -12.08 -17.12 -0.83
#